data_fbd1894836b73ff25049eaca025e3e0c
#
_entry.id   fbd1894836b73ff25049eaca025e3e0c
#
_cell.length_a   1.000
_cell.length_b   1.000
_cell.length_c   1.000
_cell.angle_alpha   90.00
_cell.angle_beta   90.00
_cell.angle_gamma   90.00
#
_symmetry.space_group_name_H-M   'P 1'
#
loop_
_entity.id
_entity.type
_entity.pdbx_description
1 polymer ?
#
loop_
_entity_poly.entity_id
_entity_poly.type
_entity_poly.pdbx_seq_one_letter_code
_entity_poly.pdbx_strand_id
1 'polypeptide(L)'
;MTQPAPYGPPPAQPPYPAPTPPPTPIPPGGRGKGKALGLAAGVLVLVGAAVGGLLYFGDEGDTVRYRLTAPETVLGDYKKAEEQPGKDDDADNRKENAELGIRDSHEIGAYYSRGDGPSERRLFYQGAWGRIDDPGATLDRLFRKFADGPKGDIDGKFVGSPQDAHPKGLDDAVMKCQNMRITRNGGLLSKPVEVELPFCMWADHSTTAFLIGLGAATMRDGGRPVSLEQAAEELARLRKEVRAEAGT
;
A
#
# COMPACT_ATOMS: atom_id res chain seq x y z
N MET A 1 50.99 40.24 12.48
CA MET A 1 50.06 39.51 11.61
C MET A 1 50.80 38.30 11.07
N THR A 2 50.56 37.13 11.70
CA THR A 2 51.27 35.87 11.39
C THR A 2 50.29 34.99 10.62
N GLN A 3 50.63 34.61 9.39
CA GLN A 3 49.87 33.68 8.57
C GLN A 3 50.02 32.27 9.10
N PRO A 4 48.92 31.48 9.14
CA PRO A 4 49.02 30.05 9.44
C PRO A 4 49.54 29.25 8.25
N ALA A 5 50.34 28.24 8.53
CA ALA A 5 50.96 27.33 7.59
C ALA A 5 49.96 26.43 6.86
N PRO A 6 50.23 25.98 5.61
CA PRO A 6 49.32 25.11 4.86
C PRO A 6 49.34 23.68 5.39
N TYR A 7 48.12 23.09 5.41
CA TYR A 7 47.89 21.68 5.76
C TYR A 7 48.63 20.72 4.82
N GLY A 8 49.36 19.78 5.40
CA GLY A 8 50.01 18.70 4.68
C GLY A 8 49.03 17.66 4.13
N PRO A 9 49.43 16.84 3.17
CA PRO A 9 48.55 15.83 2.57
C PRO A 9 48.14 14.72 3.56
N PRO A 10 46.94 14.15 3.42
CA PRO A 10 46.48 13.09 4.31
C PRO A 10 47.26 11.79 4.14
N PRO A 11 47.39 10.96 5.20
CA PRO A 11 48.13 9.71 5.15
C PRO A 11 47.48 8.68 4.22
N ALA A 12 48.28 7.89 3.51
CA ALA A 12 47.85 6.85 2.59
C ALA A 12 47.09 5.72 3.33
N GLN A 13 45.94 5.33 2.78
CA GLN A 13 45.17 4.19 3.27
C GLN A 13 45.88 2.86 2.98
N PRO A 14 45.80 1.87 3.89
CA PRO A 14 46.35 0.54 3.64
C PRO A 14 45.57 -0.20 2.56
N PRO A 15 46.23 -1.08 1.79
CA PRO A 15 45.58 -1.82 0.69
C PRO A 15 44.55 -2.82 1.21
N TYR A 16 43.40 -2.86 0.55
CA TYR A 16 42.33 -3.83 0.78
C TYR A 16 42.79 -5.25 0.47
N PRO A 17 42.45 -6.27 1.28
CA PRO A 17 42.70 -7.66 0.94
C PRO A 17 41.88 -8.10 -0.28
N ALA A 18 42.52 -8.87 -1.15
CA ALA A 18 41.91 -9.38 -2.38
C ALA A 18 40.76 -10.36 -2.09
N PRO A 19 39.68 -10.38 -2.92
CA PRO A 19 38.58 -11.32 -2.74
C PRO A 19 39.03 -12.77 -2.96
N THR A 20 38.59 -13.66 -2.07
CA THR A 20 38.81 -15.10 -2.16
C THR A 20 38.08 -15.69 -3.36
N PRO A 21 38.69 -16.61 -4.14
CA PRO A 21 38.00 -17.26 -5.26
C PRO A 21 36.89 -18.21 -4.78
N PRO A 22 35.83 -18.40 -5.59
CA PRO A 22 34.72 -19.31 -5.25
C PRO A 22 35.18 -20.77 -5.23
N PRO A 23 34.56 -21.63 -4.39
CA PRO A 23 34.91 -23.05 -4.31
C PRO A 23 34.55 -23.79 -5.61
N THR A 24 35.49 -24.61 -6.05
CA THR A 24 35.33 -25.49 -7.21
C THR A 24 34.27 -26.58 -6.96
N PRO A 25 33.42 -26.93 -7.96
CA PRO A 25 32.46 -28.01 -7.83
C PRO A 25 33.15 -29.41 -7.78
N ILE A 26 32.70 -30.22 -6.85
CA ILE A 26 33.14 -31.60 -6.66
C ILE A 26 32.53 -32.49 -7.77
N PRO A 27 33.30 -33.32 -8.48
CA PRO A 27 32.77 -34.24 -9.48
C PRO A 27 32.02 -35.40 -8.84
N PRO A 28 30.96 -35.94 -9.49
CA PRO A 28 30.19 -37.05 -8.96
C PRO A 28 30.94 -38.37 -9.06
N GLY A 29 31.20 -38.98 -7.92
CA GLY A 29 31.84 -40.28 -7.83
C GLY A 29 30.87 -41.46 -8.00
N GLY A 30 31.28 -42.42 -8.85
CA GLY A 30 31.14 -43.84 -8.67
C GLY A 30 29.78 -44.51 -8.70
N ARG A 31 29.54 -45.22 -9.81
CA ARG A 31 28.53 -46.23 -9.98
C ARG A 31 28.63 -47.35 -8.91
N GLY A 32 27.61 -47.52 -8.06
CA GLY A 32 27.36 -48.70 -7.23
C GLY A 32 26.03 -49.36 -7.62
N LYS A 33 26.09 -50.63 -8.01
CA LYS A 33 24.96 -51.47 -8.40
C LYS A 33 24.04 -51.74 -7.18
N GLY A 34 22.87 -51.14 -7.15
CA GLY A 34 21.78 -51.47 -6.23
C GLY A 34 20.46 -51.32 -6.99
N LYS A 35 20.09 -52.38 -7.71
CA LYS A 35 18.83 -52.51 -8.41
C LYS A 35 17.70 -52.83 -7.43
N ALA A 36 16.56 -52.19 -7.62
CA ALA A 36 15.22 -52.67 -7.31
C ALA A 36 14.52 -52.30 -5.99
N LEU A 37 14.81 -51.16 -5.36
CA LEU A 37 13.90 -50.66 -4.31
C LEU A 37 13.58 -49.16 -4.40
N GLY A 38 14.05 -48.44 -5.43
CA GLY A 38 13.89 -46.99 -5.58
C GLY A 38 12.64 -46.52 -6.35
N LEU A 39 11.93 -47.43 -7.03
CA LEU A 39 10.82 -47.05 -7.91
C LEU A 39 9.48 -46.82 -7.19
N ALA A 40 9.26 -47.42 -6.02
CA ALA A 40 8.02 -47.25 -5.26
C ALA A 40 7.98 -45.94 -4.44
N ALA A 41 9.15 -45.49 -3.92
CA ALA A 41 9.23 -44.26 -3.14
C ALA A 41 9.23 -42.99 -4.02
N GLY A 42 9.82 -43.08 -5.23
CA GLY A 42 9.87 -41.93 -6.16
C GLY A 42 8.50 -41.55 -6.74
N VAL A 43 7.63 -42.53 -6.96
CA VAL A 43 6.27 -42.26 -7.49
C VAL A 43 5.37 -41.61 -6.43
N LEU A 44 5.53 -42.00 -5.16
CA LEU A 44 4.75 -41.40 -4.07
C LEU A 44 5.16 -39.94 -3.79
N VAL A 45 6.44 -39.61 -3.93
CA VAL A 45 6.92 -38.21 -3.77
C VAL A 45 6.50 -37.34 -4.96
N LEU A 46 6.49 -37.87 -6.18
CA LEU A 46 6.03 -37.13 -7.35
C LEU A 46 4.50 -36.93 -7.36
N VAL A 47 3.75 -37.92 -6.89
CA VAL A 47 2.29 -37.79 -6.75
C VAL A 47 1.96 -36.87 -5.58
N GLY A 48 2.69 -36.95 -4.47
CA GLY A 48 2.53 -36.00 -3.35
C GLY A 48 2.89 -34.58 -3.72
N ALA A 49 3.94 -34.37 -4.50
CA ALA A 49 4.32 -33.05 -4.99
C ALA A 49 3.33 -32.51 -6.05
N ALA A 50 2.81 -33.39 -6.93
CA ALA A 50 1.82 -33.00 -7.91
C ALA A 50 0.46 -32.70 -7.26
N VAL A 51 0.01 -33.50 -6.30
CA VAL A 51 -1.25 -33.26 -5.58
C VAL A 51 -1.09 -32.13 -4.57
N GLY A 52 0.02 -32.04 -3.84
CA GLY A 52 0.32 -30.93 -2.95
C GLY A 52 0.55 -29.61 -3.70
N GLY A 53 1.21 -29.69 -4.85
CA GLY A 53 1.37 -28.54 -5.76
C GLY A 53 0.04 -28.10 -6.37
N LEU A 54 -0.81 -29.03 -6.81
CA LEU A 54 -2.14 -28.70 -7.32
C LEU A 54 -3.07 -28.15 -6.23
N LEU A 55 -2.94 -28.62 -4.98
CA LEU A 55 -3.71 -28.07 -3.86
C LEU A 55 -3.15 -26.72 -3.38
N TYR A 56 -1.85 -26.49 -3.56
CA TYR A 56 -1.21 -25.21 -3.18
C TYR A 56 -1.27 -24.17 -4.30
N PHE A 57 -1.27 -24.60 -5.57
CA PHE A 57 -1.41 -23.72 -6.75
C PHE A 57 -2.81 -23.77 -7.39
N GLY A 58 -3.71 -24.61 -6.89
CA GLY A 58 -5.03 -24.85 -7.46
C GLY A 58 -6.15 -23.96 -6.92
N ASP A 59 -5.84 -23.00 -6.04
CA ASP A 59 -6.82 -22.01 -5.58
C ASP A 59 -6.48 -20.58 -6.06
N GLU A 60 -5.83 -20.48 -7.21
CA GLU A 60 -5.91 -19.25 -8.01
C GLU A 60 -7.29 -19.19 -8.66
N GLY A 61 -8.29 -18.92 -7.86
CA GLY A 61 -9.58 -18.45 -8.32
C GLY A 61 -9.35 -17.19 -9.13
N ASP A 62 -9.32 -17.35 -10.44
CA ASP A 62 -9.04 -16.35 -11.48
C ASP A 62 -10.09 -15.23 -11.56
N THR A 63 -10.78 -14.96 -10.47
CA THR A 63 -11.91 -14.05 -10.44
C THR A 63 -11.68 -12.91 -9.47
N VAL A 64 -11.70 -11.69 -10.01
CA VAL A 64 -11.92 -10.48 -9.22
C VAL A 64 -13.24 -10.65 -8.48
N ARG A 65 -13.16 -10.95 -7.18
CA ARG A 65 -14.36 -11.23 -6.36
C ARG A 65 -15.14 -9.98 -6.02
N TYR A 66 -14.47 -8.85 -6.00
CA TYR A 66 -15.07 -7.58 -5.57
C TYR A 66 -14.65 -6.45 -6.48
N ARG A 67 -15.58 -5.53 -6.71
CA ARG A 67 -15.36 -4.22 -7.30
C ARG A 67 -15.59 -3.14 -6.25
N LEU A 68 -15.06 -1.95 -6.48
CA LEU A 68 -15.34 -0.80 -5.65
C LEU A 68 -16.52 0.00 -6.21
N THR A 69 -17.28 0.58 -5.31
CA THR A 69 -18.42 1.46 -5.61
C THR A 69 -18.34 2.72 -4.76
N ALA A 70 -19.13 3.73 -5.11
CA ALA A 70 -19.32 4.94 -4.33
C ALA A 70 -20.82 5.06 -3.93
N PRO A 71 -21.25 4.42 -2.83
CA PRO A 71 -22.63 4.49 -2.35
C PRO A 71 -23.06 5.93 -2.04
N GLU A 72 -24.36 6.21 -2.07
CA GLU A 72 -24.91 7.54 -1.73
C GLU A 72 -24.65 7.97 -0.28
N THR A 73 -24.49 7.00 0.60
CA THR A 73 -24.20 7.24 2.02
C THR A 73 -23.21 6.22 2.52
N VAL A 74 -22.22 6.65 3.29
CA VAL A 74 -21.21 5.78 3.93
C VAL A 74 -21.02 6.17 5.38
N LEU A 75 -20.50 5.22 6.17
CA LEU A 75 -20.17 5.42 7.60
C LEU A 75 -21.32 6.03 8.40
N GLY A 76 -22.54 5.60 8.06
CA GLY A 76 -23.79 5.95 8.73
C GLY A 76 -24.46 7.21 8.20
N ASP A 77 -23.76 8.34 8.10
CA ASP A 77 -24.39 9.64 7.81
C ASP A 77 -23.58 10.55 6.87
N TYR A 78 -22.46 10.09 6.34
CA TYR A 78 -21.73 10.83 5.31
C TYR A 78 -22.40 10.64 3.95
N LYS A 79 -22.90 11.73 3.39
CA LYS A 79 -23.56 11.77 2.08
C LYS A 79 -22.57 12.05 0.97
N LYS A 80 -22.73 11.37 -0.15
CA LYS A 80 -21.92 11.61 -1.34
C LYS A 80 -22.16 13.03 -1.85
N ALA A 81 -21.09 13.80 -1.92
CA ALA A 81 -21.11 15.18 -2.47
C ALA A 81 -20.71 15.19 -3.94
N GLU A 82 -19.73 14.37 -4.31
CA GLU A 82 -19.19 14.27 -5.66
C GLU A 82 -18.58 12.91 -5.88
N GLU A 83 -18.77 12.34 -7.06
CA GLU A 83 -18.10 11.13 -7.50
C GLU A 83 -16.99 11.49 -8.49
N GLN A 84 -15.82 10.91 -8.30
CA GLN A 84 -14.68 11.06 -9.21
C GLN A 84 -14.65 9.83 -10.11
N PRO A 85 -14.97 9.99 -11.41
CA PRO A 85 -14.86 8.87 -12.33
C PRO A 85 -13.41 8.40 -12.44
N GLY A 86 -13.22 7.11 -12.55
CA GLY A 86 -11.93 6.51 -12.78
C GLY A 86 -11.36 6.90 -14.15
N LYS A 87 -10.05 6.76 -14.28
CA LYS A 87 -9.33 6.95 -15.56
C LYS A 87 -9.14 5.61 -16.27
N ASP A 88 -10.18 4.80 -16.32
CA ASP A 88 -10.13 3.42 -16.82
C ASP A 88 -9.68 3.31 -18.27
N ASP A 89 -9.99 4.31 -19.08
CA ASP A 89 -9.63 4.35 -20.51
C ASP A 89 -8.20 4.87 -20.76
N ASP A 90 -7.52 5.37 -19.74
CA ASP A 90 -6.16 5.86 -19.83
C ASP A 90 -5.15 4.70 -19.79
N ALA A 91 -4.47 4.46 -20.92
CA ALA A 91 -3.48 3.40 -21.05
C ALA A 91 -2.28 3.60 -20.12
N ASP A 92 -1.87 4.84 -19.88
CA ASP A 92 -0.75 5.16 -18.98
C ASP A 92 -1.13 4.88 -17.53
N ASN A 93 -2.36 5.18 -17.14
CA ASN A 93 -2.87 4.88 -15.81
C ASN A 93 -2.97 3.37 -15.56
N ARG A 94 -3.48 2.60 -16.53
CA ARG A 94 -3.50 1.12 -16.43
C ARG A 94 -2.12 0.53 -16.31
N LYS A 95 -1.14 1.04 -17.06
CA LYS A 95 0.25 0.61 -16.98
C LYS A 95 0.85 0.91 -15.60
N GLU A 96 0.63 2.11 -15.08
CA GLU A 96 1.08 2.50 -13.75
C GLU A 96 0.48 1.61 -12.66
N ASN A 97 -0.82 1.33 -12.72
CA ASN A 97 -1.49 0.43 -11.79
C ASN A 97 -0.94 -1.01 -11.88
N ALA A 98 -0.62 -1.49 -13.07
CA ALA A 98 0.00 -2.80 -13.26
C ALA A 98 1.41 -2.87 -12.62
N GLU A 99 2.22 -1.80 -12.73
CA GLU A 99 3.52 -1.68 -12.06
C GLU A 99 3.37 -1.67 -10.53
N LEU A 100 2.27 -1.14 -10.02
CA LEU A 100 1.92 -1.18 -8.60
C LEU A 100 1.40 -2.56 -8.15
N GLY A 101 1.10 -3.46 -9.08
CA GLY A 101 0.61 -4.82 -8.81
C GLY A 101 -0.90 -4.98 -8.95
N ILE A 102 -1.58 -4.03 -9.60
CA ILE A 102 -3.03 -4.06 -9.84
C ILE A 102 -3.26 -4.25 -11.33
N ARG A 103 -3.55 -5.46 -11.77
CA ARG A 103 -3.79 -5.79 -13.19
C ARG A 103 -5.27 -5.65 -13.52
N ASP A 104 -5.55 -5.33 -14.78
CA ASP A 104 -6.91 -5.10 -15.30
C ASP A 104 -7.67 -4.10 -14.41
N SER A 105 -6.99 -3.00 -14.08
CA SER A 105 -7.43 -2.07 -13.06
C SER A 105 -8.53 -1.13 -13.52
N HIS A 106 -9.44 -0.86 -12.59
CA HIS A 106 -10.43 0.22 -12.64
C HIS A 106 -10.27 1.09 -11.40
N GLU A 107 -10.66 2.34 -11.49
CA GLU A 107 -10.55 3.28 -10.38
C GLU A 107 -11.89 3.92 -10.06
N ILE A 108 -12.04 4.36 -8.83
CA ILE A 108 -13.16 5.16 -8.37
C ILE A 108 -12.71 6.05 -7.22
N GLY A 109 -13.31 7.22 -7.14
CA GLY A 109 -13.17 8.11 -5.99
C GLY A 109 -14.48 8.81 -5.69
N ALA A 110 -14.65 9.28 -4.47
CA ALA A 110 -15.79 10.10 -4.10
C ALA A 110 -15.46 11.00 -2.92
N TYR A 111 -16.06 12.17 -2.93
CA TYR A 111 -16.13 13.06 -1.78
C TYR A 111 -17.44 12.83 -1.04
N TYR A 112 -17.34 12.76 0.27
CA TYR A 112 -18.47 12.64 1.17
C TYR A 112 -18.44 13.80 2.16
N SER A 113 -19.62 14.25 2.59
CA SER A 113 -19.73 15.28 3.61
C SER A 113 -20.79 14.94 4.65
N ARG A 114 -20.59 15.46 5.86
CA ARG A 114 -21.51 15.37 6.97
C ARG A 114 -21.52 16.65 7.77
N GLY A 115 -22.73 17.15 8.14
CA GLY A 115 -22.90 18.41 8.84
C GLY A 115 -22.74 19.62 7.92
N ASP A 116 -22.86 20.80 8.49
CA ASP A 116 -22.86 22.06 7.75
C ASP A 116 -21.91 23.08 8.38
N GLY A 117 -21.48 24.04 7.57
CA GLY A 117 -20.70 25.20 7.98
C GLY A 117 -19.40 24.84 8.71
N PRO A 118 -19.10 25.45 9.88
CA PRO A 118 -17.83 25.22 10.58
C PRO A 118 -17.66 23.80 11.13
N SER A 119 -18.76 23.07 11.30
CA SER A 119 -18.74 21.69 11.80
C SER A 119 -18.72 20.64 10.67
N GLU A 120 -18.76 21.08 9.42
CA GLU A 120 -18.71 20.18 8.27
C GLU A 120 -17.46 19.30 8.32
N ARG A 121 -17.68 18.00 8.18
CA ARG A 121 -16.63 17.00 8.00
C ARG A 121 -16.69 16.49 6.59
N ARG A 122 -15.55 16.40 5.96
CA ARG A 122 -15.39 15.88 4.61
C ARG A 122 -14.48 14.66 4.61
N LEU A 123 -14.82 13.68 3.80
CA LEU A 123 -14.02 12.50 3.53
C LEU A 123 -13.71 12.48 2.04
N PHE A 124 -12.50 12.10 1.71
CA PHE A 124 -12.13 11.72 0.36
C PHE A 124 -11.76 10.25 0.36
N TYR A 125 -12.50 9.48 -0.40
CA TYR A 125 -12.30 8.07 -0.66
C TYR A 125 -11.79 7.89 -2.07
N GLN A 126 -10.74 7.10 -2.24
CA GLN A 126 -10.26 6.70 -3.56
C GLN A 126 -9.71 5.29 -3.50
N GLY A 127 -9.95 4.51 -4.56
CA GLY A 127 -9.46 3.17 -4.67
C GLY A 127 -9.42 2.66 -6.11
N ALA A 128 -8.83 1.48 -6.24
CA ALA A 128 -8.76 0.72 -7.46
C ALA A 128 -9.16 -0.73 -7.21
N TRP A 129 -9.73 -1.38 -8.22
CA TRP A 129 -10.02 -2.80 -8.19
C TRP A 129 -9.53 -3.46 -9.47
N GLY A 130 -9.21 -4.74 -9.37
CA GLY A 130 -8.62 -5.53 -10.42
C GLY A 130 -8.01 -6.79 -9.82
N ARG A 131 -7.07 -7.41 -10.48
CA ARG A 131 -6.37 -8.57 -9.96
C ARG A 131 -5.11 -8.14 -9.21
N ILE A 132 -5.01 -8.51 -7.95
CA ILE A 132 -3.92 -8.21 -7.04
C ILE A 132 -3.35 -9.52 -6.50
N ASP A 133 -2.20 -9.96 -7.01
CA ASP A 133 -1.62 -11.25 -6.63
C ASP A 133 -1.02 -11.20 -5.21
N ASP A 134 -0.39 -10.10 -4.86
CA ASP A 134 0.25 -9.87 -3.56
C ASP A 134 -0.21 -8.53 -2.97
N PRO A 135 -1.26 -8.55 -2.11
CA PRO A 135 -1.77 -7.36 -1.46
C PRO A 135 -0.75 -6.62 -0.61
N GLY A 136 0.13 -7.34 0.08
CA GLY A 136 1.17 -6.75 0.93
C GLY A 136 2.20 -5.96 0.11
N ALA A 137 2.75 -6.59 -0.94
CA ALA A 137 3.69 -5.93 -1.83
C ALA A 137 3.04 -4.76 -2.60
N THR A 138 1.75 -4.86 -2.93
CA THR A 138 0.99 -3.77 -3.56
C THR A 138 0.88 -2.58 -2.62
N LEU A 139 0.54 -2.76 -1.34
CA LEU A 139 0.55 -1.67 -0.36
C LEU A 139 1.93 -1.04 -0.22
N ASP A 140 2.99 -1.83 -0.18
CA ASP A 140 4.36 -1.30 -0.08
C ASP A 140 4.74 -0.43 -1.29
N ARG A 141 4.28 -0.79 -2.50
CA ARG A 141 4.50 0.02 -3.70
C ARG A 141 3.67 1.31 -3.65
N LEU A 142 2.41 1.23 -3.24
CA LEU A 142 1.52 2.38 -3.09
C LEU A 142 2.04 3.37 -2.06
N PHE A 143 2.47 2.92 -0.89
CA PHE A 143 3.07 3.81 0.11
C PHE A 143 4.36 4.47 -0.39
N ARG A 144 5.19 3.77 -1.16
CA ARG A 144 6.37 4.38 -1.81
C ARG A 144 5.98 5.41 -2.86
N LYS A 145 4.96 5.13 -3.68
CA LYS A 145 4.44 6.10 -4.68
C LYS A 145 3.94 7.38 -4.01
N PHE A 146 3.28 7.25 -2.88
CA PHE A 146 2.76 8.41 -2.12
C PHE A 146 3.75 9.00 -1.12
N ALA A 147 5.00 8.50 -1.05
CA ALA A 147 5.96 8.89 -0.01
C ALA A 147 6.18 10.40 0.08
N ASP A 148 6.15 11.10 -1.05
CA ASP A 148 6.29 12.56 -1.10
C ASP A 148 5.02 13.32 -0.69
N GLY A 149 3.88 12.61 -0.50
CA GLY A 149 2.59 13.22 -0.21
C GLY A 149 2.02 14.06 -1.35
N PRO A 150 0.85 14.67 -1.13
CA PRO A 150 0.25 15.58 -2.10
C PRO A 150 1.12 16.84 -2.27
N LYS A 151 1.19 17.35 -3.52
CA LYS A 151 1.94 18.56 -3.89
C LYS A 151 0.98 19.59 -4.50
N GLY A 152 1.19 20.88 -4.22
CA GLY A 152 0.40 21.98 -4.75
C GLY A 152 0.01 22.98 -3.68
N ASP A 153 -1.25 23.43 -3.67
CA ASP A 153 -1.77 24.37 -2.65
C ASP A 153 -1.75 23.75 -1.23
N ILE A 154 -1.67 22.45 -1.14
CA ILE A 154 -1.52 21.68 0.09
C ILE A 154 -0.26 20.84 -0.05
N ASP A 155 0.73 21.13 0.77
CA ASP A 155 1.94 20.32 0.86
C ASP A 155 1.74 19.23 1.92
N GLY A 156 1.98 17.98 1.54
CA GLY A 156 1.89 16.84 2.43
C GLY A 156 3.20 16.07 2.53
N LYS A 157 3.51 15.57 3.72
CA LYS A 157 4.64 14.67 3.96
C LYS A 157 4.25 13.57 4.91
N PHE A 158 4.62 12.35 4.60
CA PHE A 158 4.48 11.25 5.55
C PHE A 158 5.49 11.36 6.69
N VAL A 159 5.06 11.00 7.89
CA VAL A 159 5.84 11.03 9.13
C VAL A 159 6.06 9.61 9.62
N GLY A 160 7.33 9.24 9.80
CA GLY A 160 7.70 7.88 10.21
C GLY A 160 7.63 6.87 9.05
N SER A 161 7.29 5.63 9.36
CA SER A 161 7.13 4.53 8.39
C SER A 161 5.73 3.95 8.46
N PRO A 162 5.21 3.35 7.36
CA PRO A 162 3.95 2.63 7.39
C PRO A 162 3.98 1.51 8.44
N GLN A 163 2.91 1.38 9.20
CA GLN A 163 2.72 0.36 10.24
C GLN A 163 1.56 -0.53 9.85
N ASP A 164 1.70 -1.84 10.07
CA ASP A 164 0.61 -2.79 9.89
C ASP A 164 -0.51 -2.49 10.88
N ALA A 165 -1.76 -2.54 10.39
CA ALA A 165 -2.96 -2.32 11.19
C ALA A 165 -3.91 -3.52 11.04
N HIS A 166 -4.49 -3.95 12.16
CA HIS A 166 -5.36 -5.13 12.21
C HIS A 166 -6.72 -4.80 12.85
N PRO A 167 -7.50 -3.88 12.26
CA PRO A 167 -8.82 -3.53 12.78
C PRO A 167 -9.78 -4.70 12.66
N LYS A 168 -10.79 -4.73 13.53
CA LYS A 168 -11.85 -5.76 13.46
C LYS A 168 -12.61 -5.70 12.12
N GLY A 169 -12.78 -6.86 11.51
CA GLY A 169 -13.51 -6.99 10.24
C GLY A 169 -12.73 -6.59 9.01
N LEU A 170 -11.40 -6.58 9.11
CA LEU A 170 -10.53 -6.49 7.96
C LEU A 170 -10.50 -7.81 7.16
N ASP A 171 -10.71 -8.93 7.87
CA ASP A 171 -10.83 -10.30 7.35
C ASP A 171 -9.66 -10.70 6.40
N ASP A 172 -9.94 -10.85 5.11
CA ASP A 172 -9.04 -11.32 4.05
C ASP A 172 -8.16 -10.23 3.42
N ALA A 173 -7.98 -9.10 4.09
CA ALA A 173 -7.18 -7.98 3.60
C ALA A 173 -5.99 -7.67 4.51
N VAL A 174 -5.03 -6.96 3.97
CA VAL A 174 -3.95 -6.31 4.71
C VAL A 174 -4.19 -4.81 4.76
N MET A 175 -3.75 -4.16 5.83
CA MET A 175 -3.87 -2.71 6.00
C MET A 175 -2.58 -2.15 6.57
N LYS A 176 -2.18 -1.00 6.06
CA LYS A 176 -1.10 -0.19 6.64
C LYS A 176 -1.58 1.23 6.87
N CYS A 177 -1.05 1.82 7.95
CA CYS A 177 -1.35 3.18 8.34
C CYS A 177 -0.07 3.96 8.62
N GLN A 178 -0.09 5.26 8.34
CA GLN A 178 1.01 6.19 8.60
C GLN A 178 0.45 7.58 8.84
N ASN A 179 1.08 8.39 9.69
CA ASN A 179 0.72 9.79 9.80
C ASN A 179 1.21 10.58 8.60
N MET A 180 0.38 11.50 8.13
CA MET A 180 0.70 12.48 7.10
C MET A 180 0.58 13.88 7.70
N ARG A 181 1.63 14.68 7.60
CA ARG A 181 1.62 16.09 7.97
C ARG A 181 1.27 16.91 6.75
N ILE A 182 0.20 17.68 6.86
CA ILE A 182 -0.26 18.61 5.83
C ILE A 182 0.04 20.02 6.29
N THR A 183 0.71 20.80 5.45
CA THR A 183 0.94 22.23 5.64
C THR A 183 0.08 22.96 4.64
N ARG A 184 -0.88 23.73 5.13
CA ARG A 184 -1.65 24.67 4.31
C ARG A 184 -1.02 26.03 4.40
N ASN A 185 -0.54 26.54 3.28
CA ASN A 185 -0.01 27.89 3.20
C ASN A 185 -1.14 28.88 3.46
N GLY A 186 -0.99 29.70 4.51
CA GLY A 186 -1.87 30.83 4.76
C GLY A 186 -1.71 31.85 3.63
N GLY A 187 -2.81 32.50 3.20
CA GLY A 187 -2.68 33.67 2.30
C GLY A 187 -1.80 34.76 2.93
N LEU A 188 -1.54 35.85 2.19
CA LEU A 188 -0.61 36.91 2.53
C LEU A 188 -0.66 37.46 3.98
N LEU A 189 -1.72 37.19 4.72
CA LEU A 189 -1.96 37.67 6.10
C LEU A 189 -2.16 36.56 7.14
N SER A 190 -2.01 35.31 6.76
CA SER A 190 -2.27 34.16 7.65
C SER A 190 -1.02 33.29 7.83
N LYS A 191 -0.78 32.82 9.06
CA LYS A 191 0.29 31.87 9.32
C LYS A 191 -0.03 30.51 8.68
N PRO A 192 0.98 29.76 8.20
CA PRO A 192 0.77 28.37 7.78
C PRO A 192 0.17 27.55 8.93
N VAL A 193 -0.77 26.68 8.61
CA VAL A 193 -1.37 25.74 9.56
C VAL A 193 -0.87 24.34 9.22
N GLU A 194 -0.23 23.72 10.20
CA GLU A 194 0.19 22.32 10.11
C GLU A 194 -0.81 21.42 10.84
N VAL A 195 -1.21 20.34 10.19
CA VAL A 195 -2.09 19.31 10.77
C VAL A 195 -1.51 17.95 10.47
N GLU A 196 -1.44 17.09 11.47
CA GLU A 196 -1.18 15.66 11.28
C GLU A 196 -2.50 14.91 11.12
N LEU A 197 -2.58 14.12 10.05
CA LEU A 197 -3.73 13.31 9.70
C LEU A 197 -3.30 11.85 9.57
N PRO A 198 -4.08 10.89 10.08
CA PRO A 198 -3.84 9.49 9.80
C PRO A 198 -4.19 9.19 8.33
N PHE A 199 -3.33 8.45 7.69
CA PHE A 199 -3.53 7.90 6.36
C PHE A 199 -3.44 6.39 6.44
N CYS A 200 -4.53 5.70 6.13
CA CYS A 200 -4.61 4.25 6.09
C CYS A 200 -5.02 3.79 4.70
N MET A 201 -4.52 2.64 4.30
CA MET A 201 -4.87 1.98 3.04
C MET A 201 -4.99 0.48 3.26
N TRP A 202 -6.01 -0.15 2.66
CA TRP A 202 -6.10 -1.61 2.59
C TRP A 202 -5.78 -2.11 1.20
N ALA A 203 -5.39 -3.39 1.12
CA ALA A 203 -5.43 -4.19 -0.09
C ALA A 203 -5.90 -5.61 0.20
N ASP A 204 -6.69 -6.17 -0.69
CA ASP A 204 -7.01 -7.59 -0.81
C ASP A 204 -6.75 -8.06 -2.24
N HIS A 205 -7.07 -9.30 -2.58
CA HIS A 205 -6.81 -9.84 -3.92
C HIS A 205 -7.63 -9.21 -5.05
N SER A 206 -8.57 -8.32 -4.72
CA SER A 206 -9.45 -7.66 -5.70
C SER A 206 -9.46 -6.14 -5.60
N THR A 207 -9.23 -5.58 -4.41
CA THR A 207 -9.47 -4.16 -4.14
C THR A 207 -8.36 -3.54 -3.30
N THR A 208 -8.08 -2.27 -3.55
CA THR A 208 -7.26 -1.41 -2.68
C THR A 208 -7.88 -0.03 -2.60
N ALA A 209 -7.88 0.58 -1.42
CA ALA A 209 -8.32 1.97 -1.29
C ALA A 209 -7.82 2.62 -0.01
N PHE A 210 -7.93 3.96 0.01
CA PHE A 210 -7.67 4.78 1.17
C PHE A 210 -8.82 5.74 1.47
N LEU A 211 -8.79 6.29 2.68
CA LEU A 211 -9.69 7.32 3.15
C LEU A 211 -8.89 8.44 3.80
N ILE A 212 -9.20 9.67 3.42
CA ILE A 212 -8.65 10.88 4.07
C ILE A 212 -9.79 11.70 4.63
N GLY A 213 -9.73 11.98 5.92
CA GLY A 213 -10.64 12.91 6.58
C GLY A 213 -10.16 14.36 6.40
N LEU A 214 -10.97 15.18 5.75
CA LEU A 214 -10.70 16.60 5.52
C LEU A 214 -11.81 17.43 6.16
N GLY A 215 -11.77 17.62 7.46
CA GLY A 215 -12.78 18.42 8.16
C GLY A 215 -12.33 19.86 8.35
N ALA A 216 -13.22 20.83 8.10
CA ALA A 216 -12.94 22.24 8.41
C ALA A 216 -12.62 22.45 9.90
N ALA A 217 -13.24 21.71 10.79
CA ALA A 217 -12.94 21.69 12.23
C ALA A 217 -11.53 21.17 12.52
N THR A 218 -11.10 20.08 11.87
CA THR A 218 -9.76 19.49 12.04
C THR A 218 -8.67 20.45 11.56
N MET A 219 -8.94 21.21 10.49
CA MET A 219 -7.96 22.16 9.92
C MET A 219 -7.92 23.51 10.63
N ARG A 220 -8.99 23.93 11.32
CA ARG A 220 -9.07 25.24 11.94
C ARG A 220 -8.59 25.27 13.39
N ASP A 221 -8.88 24.25 14.16
CA ASP A 221 -8.79 24.34 15.62
C ASP A 221 -7.60 23.55 16.19
N GLY A 222 -6.70 23.00 15.36
CA GLY A 222 -5.68 22.08 15.83
C GLY A 222 -6.29 20.90 16.60
N GLY A 223 -7.55 20.56 16.24
CA GLY A 223 -8.30 19.49 16.90
C GLY A 223 -7.46 18.22 16.97
N ARG A 224 -7.61 17.47 18.04
CA ARG A 224 -6.84 16.23 18.24
C ARG A 224 -7.02 15.36 17.01
N PRO A 225 -5.92 14.99 16.36
CA PRO A 225 -6.00 14.11 15.19
C PRO A 225 -6.65 12.78 15.64
N VAL A 226 -7.46 12.23 14.78
CA VAL A 226 -7.91 10.85 14.90
C VAL A 226 -6.67 9.96 14.99
N SER A 227 -6.65 8.99 15.91
CA SER A 227 -5.50 8.07 16.01
C SER A 227 -5.43 7.14 14.78
N LEU A 228 -4.24 6.57 14.51
CA LEU A 228 -4.08 5.56 13.44
C LEU A 228 -5.04 4.38 13.65
N GLU A 229 -5.26 3.95 14.88
CA GLU A 229 -6.18 2.86 15.21
C GLU A 229 -7.64 3.21 14.86
N GLN A 230 -8.10 4.40 15.25
CA GLN A 230 -9.44 4.87 14.90
C GLN A 230 -9.64 5.01 13.38
N ALA A 231 -8.62 5.52 12.67
CA ALA A 231 -8.65 5.63 11.22
C ALA A 231 -8.69 4.24 10.54
N ALA A 232 -7.93 3.28 11.06
CA ALA A 232 -7.95 1.91 10.57
C ALA A 232 -9.33 1.25 10.77
N GLU A 233 -9.96 1.44 11.93
CA GLU A 233 -11.32 0.94 12.20
C GLU A 233 -12.37 1.60 11.29
N GLU A 234 -12.25 2.91 11.04
CA GLU A 234 -13.15 3.63 10.14
C GLU A 234 -12.99 3.14 8.71
N LEU A 235 -11.76 2.94 8.26
CA LEU A 235 -11.45 2.42 6.94
C LEU A 235 -11.94 0.97 6.75
N ALA A 236 -11.83 0.11 7.77
CA ALA A 236 -12.35 -1.25 7.72
C ALA A 236 -13.89 -1.28 7.62
N ARG A 237 -14.59 -0.34 8.28
CA ARG A 237 -16.03 -0.18 8.11
C ARG A 237 -16.40 0.30 6.71
N LEU A 238 -15.71 1.32 6.21
CA LEU A 238 -15.90 1.81 4.84
C LEU A 238 -15.71 0.70 3.82
N ARG A 239 -14.66 -0.13 3.95
CA ARG A 239 -14.39 -1.25 3.05
C ARG A 239 -15.60 -2.16 2.86
N LYS A 240 -16.34 -2.46 3.91
CA LYS A 240 -17.55 -3.29 3.85
C LYS A 240 -18.69 -2.64 3.07
N GLU A 241 -18.76 -1.32 3.09
CA GLU A 241 -19.84 -0.57 2.45
C GLU A 241 -19.56 -0.28 0.97
N VAL A 242 -18.30 -0.11 0.60
CA VAL A 242 -17.90 0.25 -0.78
C VAL A 242 -17.55 -0.95 -1.67
N ARG A 243 -17.39 -2.15 -1.09
CA ARG A 243 -17.16 -3.37 -1.87
C ARG A 243 -18.49 -3.98 -2.30
N ALA A 244 -18.61 -4.25 -3.59
CA ALA A 244 -19.70 -5.03 -4.15
C ALA A 244 -19.12 -6.27 -4.85
N GLU A 245 -19.82 -7.40 -4.81
CA GLU A 245 -19.41 -8.56 -5.59
C GLU A 245 -19.31 -8.19 -7.07
N ALA A 246 -18.21 -8.58 -7.70
CA ALA A 246 -18.09 -8.48 -9.13
C ALA A 246 -19.04 -9.52 -9.73
N GLY A 247 -20.04 -9.07 -10.47
CA GLY A 247 -20.95 -9.99 -11.16
C GLY A 247 -20.17 -10.94 -12.07
N THR A 248 -20.50 -12.22 -12.00
CA THR A 248 -20.01 -13.27 -12.91
C THR A 248 -20.44 -13.00 -14.34
#